data_2fd38a03bfac90de13e0e18e5cb78bd9
#
_entry.id   2fd38a03bfac90de13e0e18e5cb78bd9
#
_cell.length_a   1.000
_cell.length_b   1.000
_cell.length_c   1.000
_cell.angle_alpha   90.00
_cell.angle_beta   90.00
_cell.angle_gamma   90.00
#
_symmetry.space_group_name_H-M   'P 1'
#
loop_
_entity.id
_entity.type
_entity.pdbx_description
1 polymer ?
#
loop_
_entity_poly.entity_id
_entity_poly.type
_entity_poly.pdbx_seq_one_letter_code
_entity_poly.pdbx_strand_id
1 'polypeptide(L)'
;AYSLQSQDYGKIKYIAELLTPGLVYVADTAPFAKALAALKLANTELVASANAARIDGVTPFSGLTETKPGRALDAAVAAIGPDTIAKFMFTSGSTGPPKCVINTHRMLTANQQQLAQVWPFLAEQPLVLVDWLPWNHTFGGNHNFNLVLRHAGTFYIDEGKPLPTLVGATVRNLTEVSPTIYFNVPAGYAALLSHLENDDALARSFFAKLRMIFYAGAALPQDLWMRLDAVAVRTTGTRIPMTSSWGTTETAPAATAAHFLIDRAGVIGVPLPGVDVKLVPAGAKIEIRVRGPNVSPGYWRQADLTALANDNENFYKPGDAVRFADPKDPAMGIIFDGRLVEDFKLMTGTWVPVGILRIGVLAACSPVLQDAIIAGENCEFVGMLAWLNMAGCRSLISEEVSDTPASLASHPTIREHISQAVGRWNAEQRGSSTRILRVLLLTDAPSIDANEITDKGYINQRLALERRKADVDRLFMTSPDNAVIVI
;
A
#
# COMPACT_ATOMS: atom_id res chain seq x y z
N ALA A 1 5.78 -8.59 5.99
CA ALA A 1 6.73 -9.41 6.64
C ALA A 1 7.19 -10.58 5.79
N TYR A 2 6.75 -11.82 6.03
CA TYR A 2 7.18 -12.98 5.25
C TYR A 2 6.15 -13.31 4.16
N SER A 3 6.62 -13.44 2.92
CA SER A 3 5.80 -13.89 1.80
C SER A 3 5.99 -15.39 1.57
N LEU A 4 4.91 -16.14 1.36
CA LEU A 4 4.97 -17.55 0.93
C LEU A 4 5.65 -17.73 -0.45
N GLN A 5 5.80 -16.65 -1.21
CA GLN A 5 6.52 -16.65 -2.49
C GLN A 5 8.02 -16.43 -2.34
N SER A 6 8.50 -16.11 -1.13
CA SER A 6 9.93 -15.97 -0.85
C SER A 6 10.66 -17.29 -0.98
N GLN A 7 11.85 -17.28 -1.62
CA GLN A 7 12.67 -18.44 -1.85
C GLN A 7 13.92 -18.49 -0.94
N ASP A 8 14.37 -17.36 -0.42
CA ASP A 8 15.63 -17.26 0.32
C ASP A 8 15.49 -17.27 1.84
N TYR A 9 14.28 -17.05 2.38
CA TYR A 9 13.97 -16.94 3.80
C TYR A 9 14.81 -15.90 4.57
N GLY A 10 15.59 -15.05 3.91
CA GLY A 10 16.47 -14.07 4.56
C GLY A 10 15.70 -13.11 5.47
N LYS A 11 14.55 -12.62 5.00
CA LYS A 11 13.70 -11.72 5.79
C LYS A 11 13.17 -12.36 7.07
N ILE A 12 12.67 -13.60 6.99
CA ILE A 12 12.09 -14.25 8.18
C ILE A 12 13.17 -14.63 9.19
N LYS A 13 14.37 -15.00 8.74
CA LYS A 13 15.53 -15.22 9.62
C LYS A 13 15.88 -13.96 10.39
N TYR A 14 16.05 -12.83 9.66
CA TYR A 14 16.32 -11.53 10.27
C TYR A 14 15.25 -11.13 11.30
N ILE A 15 13.96 -11.33 10.96
CA ILE A 15 12.84 -11.04 11.87
C ILE A 15 12.92 -11.89 13.14
N ALA A 16 13.17 -13.19 13.00
CA ALA A 16 13.28 -14.08 14.14
C ALA A 16 14.47 -13.76 15.04
N GLU A 17 15.62 -13.42 14.45
CA GLU A 17 16.81 -12.98 15.19
C GLU A 17 16.58 -11.66 15.95
N LEU A 18 15.91 -10.70 15.32
CA LEU A 18 15.61 -9.39 15.93
C LEU A 18 14.58 -9.51 17.06
N LEU A 19 13.53 -10.32 16.87
CA LEU A 19 12.44 -10.46 17.85
C LEU A 19 12.78 -11.44 18.97
N THR A 20 13.61 -12.48 18.72
CA THR A 20 13.85 -13.59 19.65
C THR A 20 12.54 -14.12 20.25
N PRO A 21 11.61 -14.67 19.42
CA PRO A 21 10.28 -15.02 19.87
C PRO A 21 10.32 -16.20 20.87
N GLY A 22 9.54 -16.13 21.95
CA GLY A 22 9.32 -17.26 22.86
C GLY A 22 8.36 -18.30 22.30
N LEU A 23 7.50 -17.89 21.36
CA LEU A 23 6.53 -18.76 20.68
C LEU A 23 6.40 -18.38 19.22
N VAL A 24 6.35 -19.38 18.34
CA VAL A 24 6.00 -19.23 16.92
C VAL A 24 4.76 -20.06 16.62
N TYR A 25 3.74 -19.44 16.07
CA TYR A 25 2.51 -20.09 15.66
C TYR A 25 2.37 -20.13 14.14
N VAL A 26 1.96 -21.30 13.63
CA VAL A 26 1.54 -21.46 12.23
C VAL A 26 0.19 -22.19 12.19
N ALA A 27 -0.68 -21.77 11.25
CA ALA A 27 -1.98 -22.43 11.09
C ALA A 27 -1.82 -23.90 10.64
N ASP A 28 -0.87 -24.16 9.75
CA ASP A 28 -0.55 -25.48 9.22
C ASP A 28 0.96 -25.59 9.00
N THR A 29 1.59 -26.67 9.49
CA THR A 29 3.03 -26.87 9.31
C THR A 29 3.42 -27.17 7.86
N ALA A 30 2.54 -27.76 7.04
CA ALA A 30 2.87 -28.23 5.71
C ALA A 30 3.35 -27.11 4.75
N PRO A 31 2.63 -25.99 4.55
CA PRO A 31 3.08 -24.91 3.66
C PRO A 31 4.30 -24.17 4.22
N PHE A 32 4.55 -24.22 5.53
CA PHE A 32 5.65 -23.49 6.19
C PHE A 32 6.87 -24.38 6.52
N ALA A 33 6.86 -25.67 6.19
CA ALA A 33 7.91 -26.60 6.59
C ALA A 33 9.34 -26.15 6.25
N LYS A 34 9.55 -25.64 5.03
CA LYS A 34 10.86 -25.13 4.59
C LYS A 34 11.27 -23.87 5.34
N ALA A 35 10.33 -22.95 5.59
CA ALA A 35 10.57 -21.72 6.34
C ALA A 35 10.92 -22.06 7.80
N LEU A 36 10.17 -22.95 8.45
CA LEU A 36 10.42 -23.40 9.82
C LEU A 36 11.78 -24.08 9.95
N ALA A 37 12.15 -24.96 9.00
CA ALA A 37 13.45 -25.59 8.97
C ALA A 37 14.61 -24.60 8.78
N ALA A 38 14.36 -23.48 8.09
CA ALA A 38 15.37 -22.44 7.91
C ALA A 38 15.60 -21.59 9.16
N LEU A 39 14.66 -21.56 10.11
CA LEU A 39 14.74 -20.78 11.34
C LEU A 39 15.53 -21.56 12.42
N LYS A 40 16.46 -20.86 13.08
CA LYS A 40 17.15 -21.39 14.27
C LYS A 40 16.36 -20.95 15.51
N LEU A 41 15.32 -21.71 15.86
CA LEU A 41 14.41 -21.39 16.96
C LEU A 41 14.91 -22.02 18.28
N ALA A 42 15.99 -21.47 18.83
CA ALA A 42 16.46 -21.91 20.17
C ALA A 42 15.54 -21.32 21.25
N ASN A 43 15.10 -22.16 22.19
CA ASN A 43 14.20 -21.77 23.29
C ASN A 43 12.86 -21.17 22.83
N THR A 44 12.36 -21.58 21.67
CA THR A 44 11.11 -21.10 21.10
C THR A 44 10.13 -22.26 21.02
N GLU A 45 8.94 -22.11 21.57
CA GLU A 45 7.87 -23.08 21.40
C GLU A 45 7.25 -22.92 20.01
N LEU A 46 7.19 -24.02 19.25
CA LEU A 46 6.51 -24.04 17.96
C LEU A 46 5.11 -24.64 18.14
N VAL A 47 4.09 -23.90 17.75
CA VAL A 47 2.67 -24.26 17.89
C VAL A 47 2.01 -24.32 16.52
N ALA A 48 1.15 -25.33 16.29
CA ALA A 48 0.40 -25.44 15.04
C ALA A 48 -1.03 -25.95 15.26
N SER A 49 -1.99 -25.43 14.46
CA SER A 49 -3.37 -25.93 14.47
C SER A 49 -3.56 -27.19 13.64
N ALA A 50 -2.86 -27.31 12.52
CA ALA A 50 -2.93 -28.47 11.65
C ALA A 50 -1.54 -29.06 11.39
N ASN A 51 -1.51 -30.38 11.15
CA ASN A 51 -0.31 -31.13 10.82
C ASN A 51 0.84 -30.99 11.84
N ALA A 52 0.56 -30.72 13.13
CA ALA A 52 1.56 -30.56 14.18
C ALA A 52 2.47 -31.80 14.29
N ALA A 53 1.91 -32.99 14.18
CA ALA A 53 2.65 -34.27 14.27
C ALA A 53 3.66 -34.53 13.12
N ARG A 54 3.69 -33.68 12.09
CA ARG A 54 4.64 -33.78 10.96
C ARG A 54 6.05 -33.26 11.29
N ILE A 55 6.17 -32.51 12.36
CA ILE A 55 7.44 -31.92 12.80
C ILE A 55 7.59 -32.20 14.28
N ASP A 56 8.71 -32.84 14.64
CA ASP A 56 8.99 -33.20 16.04
C ASP A 56 9.07 -31.97 16.94
N GLY A 57 8.49 -32.03 18.13
CA GLY A 57 8.51 -30.95 19.11
C GLY A 57 7.50 -29.84 18.87
N VAL A 58 6.56 -29.99 17.94
CA VAL A 58 5.48 -29.04 17.72
C VAL A 58 4.32 -29.28 18.67
N THR A 59 3.93 -28.27 19.42
CA THR A 59 2.76 -28.29 20.31
C THR A 59 1.48 -28.08 19.49
N PRO A 60 0.49 -28.99 19.57
CA PRO A 60 -0.82 -28.77 18.98
C PRO A 60 -1.53 -27.58 19.65
N PHE A 61 -2.10 -26.66 18.84
CA PHE A 61 -2.83 -25.50 19.37
C PHE A 61 -4.02 -25.91 20.26
N SER A 62 -4.66 -27.03 19.99
CA SER A 62 -5.73 -27.59 20.83
C SER A 62 -5.30 -27.79 22.28
N GLY A 63 -4.06 -28.21 22.52
CA GLY A 63 -3.51 -28.36 23.87
C GLY A 63 -3.42 -27.04 24.65
N LEU A 64 -3.18 -25.92 23.94
CA LEU A 64 -3.15 -24.59 24.55
C LEU A 64 -4.57 -24.12 24.91
N THR A 65 -5.58 -24.48 24.12
CA THR A 65 -6.98 -24.06 24.37
C THR A 65 -7.60 -24.76 25.60
N GLU A 66 -7.00 -25.85 26.07
CA GLU A 66 -7.42 -26.55 27.29
C GLU A 66 -6.84 -25.93 28.57
N THR A 67 -5.93 -24.94 28.42
CA THR A 67 -5.32 -24.24 29.57
C THR A 67 -6.36 -23.40 30.30
N LYS A 68 -6.54 -23.68 31.58
CA LYS A 68 -7.48 -22.92 32.43
C LYS A 68 -6.86 -21.58 32.82
N PRO A 69 -7.66 -20.49 32.77
CA PRO A 69 -7.21 -19.19 33.26
C PRO A 69 -6.92 -19.27 34.77
N GLY A 70 -5.96 -18.48 35.21
CA GLY A 70 -5.54 -18.44 36.61
C GLY A 70 -4.97 -17.10 37.01
N ARG A 71 -4.56 -16.95 38.29
CA ARG A 71 -4.05 -15.70 38.85
C ARG A 71 -2.90 -15.06 38.07
N ALA A 72 -2.08 -15.88 37.40
CA ALA A 72 -0.98 -15.38 36.58
C ALA A 72 -1.51 -14.61 35.35
N LEU A 73 -2.60 -15.09 34.72
CA LEU A 73 -3.27 -14.39 33.64
C LEU A 73 -3.88 -13.07 34.13
N ASP A 74 -4.58 -13.10 35.27
CA ASP A 74 -5.20 -11.89 35.84
C ASP A 74 -4.14 -10.82 36.16
N ALA A 75 -3.00 -11.21 36.72
CA ALA A 75 -1.87 -10.32 36.99
C ALA A 75 -1.26 -9.75 35.69
N ALA A 76 -1.10 -10.58 34.67
CA ALA A 76 -0.58 -10.14 33.37
C ALA A 76 -1.53 -9.15 32.68
N VAL A 77 -2.84 -9.42 32.71
CA VAL A 77 -3.85 -8.49 32.16
C VAL A 77 -3.86 -7.16 32.92
N ALA A 78 -3.79 -7.20 34.25
CA ALA A 78 -3.74 -6.01 35.09
C ALA A 78 -2.47 -5.15 34.87
N ALA A 79 -1.39 -5.74 34.39
CA ALA A 79 -0.14 -5.05 34.08
C ALA A 79 -0.14 -4.36 32.71
N ILE A 80 -1.15 -4.58 31.86
CA ILE A 80 -1.25 -3.94 30.55
C ILE A 80 -1.62 -2.47 30.73
N GLY A 81 -0.74 -1.58 30.29
CA GLY A 81 -0.95 -0.15 30.27
C GLY A 81 -0.89 0.44 28.87
N PRO A 82 -1.15 1.75 28.76
CA PRO A 82 -1.13 2.42 27.43
C PRO A 82 0.18 2.25 26.67
N ASP A 83 1.31 2.24 27.35
CA ASP A 83 2.63 2.16 26.74
C ASP A 83 3.18 0.72 26.64
N THR A 84 2.39 -0.26 27.06
CA THR A 84 2.68 -1.67 26.80
C THR A 84 2.68 -1.92 25.29
N ILE A 85 3.70 -2.63 24.82
CA ILE A 85 3.81 -3.02 23.40
C ILE A 85 2.70 -4.02 23.08
N ALA A 86 1.81 -3.65 22.17
CA ALA A 86 0.72 -4.51 21.71
C ALA A 86 1.18 -5.46 20.59
N LYS A 87 1.97 -4.93 19.66
CA LYS A 87 2.52 -5.71 18.54
C LYS A 87 3.70 -5.01 17.86
N PHE A 88 4.44 -5.78 17.10
CA PHE A 88 5.46 -5.29 16.18
C PHE A 88 4.94 -5.41 14.74
N MET A 89 5.18 -4.38 13.93
CA MET A 89 4.87 -4.41 12.50
C MET A 89 6.13 -4.08 11.71
N PHE A 90 6.43 -4.93 10.74
CA PHE A 90 7.61 -4.73 9.91
C PHE A 90 7.28 -3.92 8.67
N THR A 91 8.12 -2.93 8.37
CA THR A 91 8.06 -2.17 7.12
C THR A 91 9.27 -2.51 6.27
N SER A 92 9.07 -2.64 4.96
CA SER A 92 10.17 -2.70 4.01
C SER A 92 10.81 -1.31 3.96
N GLY A 93 11.94 -1.15 4.64
CA GLY A 93 12.73 0.08 4.52
C GLY A 93 13.11 0.32 3.07
N SER A 94 13.10 1.57 2.61
CA SER A 94 13.61 1.94 1.29
C SER A 94 15.11 1.65 1.12
N THR A 95 15.83 1.38 2.20
CA THR A 95 17.31 1.38 2.22
C THR A 95 17.91 0.34 3.16
N GLY A 96 17.35 -0.86 3.32
CA GLY A 96 17.98 -1.84 4.20
C GLY A 96 17.04 -2.92 4.74
N PRO A 97 17.46 -3.64 5.79
CA PRO A 97 16.63 -4.67 6.41
C PRO A 97 15.31 -4.09 6.95
N PRO A 98 14.28 -4.93 7.11
CA PRO A 98 12.99 -4.46 7.61
C PRO A 98 13.09 -3.74 8.95
N LYS A 99 12.38 -2.62 9.07
CA LYS A 99 12.27 -1.86 10.32
C LYS A 99 11.16 -2.47 11.19
N CYS A 100 11.47 -2.72 12.45
CA CYS A 100 10.52 -3.29 13.41
C CYS A 100 9.79 -2.20 14.17
N VAL A 101 8.67 -1.73 13.65
CA VAL A 101 7.88 -0.64 14.23
C VAL A 101 7.18 -1.11 15.51
N ILE A 102 7.42 -0.42 16.61
CA ILE A 102 6.73 -0.65 17.89
C ILE A 102 5.32 -0.07 17.79
N ASN A 103 4.31 -0.90 18.07
CA ASN A 103 2.92 -0.46 18.21
C ASN A 103 2.48 -0.68 19.67
N THR A 104 2.19 0.40 20.38
CA THR A 104 1.69 0.36 21.76
C THR A 104 0.16 0.37 21.78
N HIS A 105 -0.44 -0.02 22.92
CA HIS A 105 -1.88 0.10 23.11
C HIS A 105 -2.35 1.55 22.98
N ARG A 106 -1.57 2.52 23.49
CA ARG A 106 -1.83 3.96 23.33
C ARG A 106 -2.00 4.35 21.86
N MET A 107 -1.07 3.94 20.99
CA MET A 107 -1.12 4.27 19.57
C MET A 107 -2.40 3.75 18.93
N LEU A 108 -2.72 2.47 19.18
CA LEU A 108 -3.88 1.80 18.57
C LEU A 108 -5.20 2.43 19.04
N THR A 109 -5.35 2.64 20.36
CA THR A 109 -6.58 3.20 20.92
C THR A 109 -6.75 4.67 20.61
N ALA A 110 -5.67 5.47 20.61
CA ALA A 110 -5.69 6.87 20.19
C ALA A 110 -6.17 7.02 18.75
N ASN A 111 -5.62 6.21 17.82
CA ASN A 111 -6.01 6.31 16.41
C ASN A 111 -7.48 5.95 16.20
N GLN A 112 -8.00 4.94 16.89
CA GLN A 112 -9.43 4.62 16.85
C GLN A 112 -10.31 5.72 17.47
N GLN A 113 -9.85 6.38 18.54
CA GLN A 113 -10.55 7.53 19.12
C GLN A 113 -10.58 8.71 18.16
N GLN A 114 -9.45 8.99 17.47
CA GLN A 114 -9.33 10.05 16.46
C GLN A 114 -10.33 9.83 15.32
N LEU A 115 -10.42 8.61 14.78
CA LEU A 115 -11.37 8.25 13.72
C LEU A 115 -12.82 8.38 14.17
N ALA A 116 -13.15 7.95 15.39
CA ALA A 116 -14.50 8.09 15.94
C ALA A 116 -14.94 9.56 16.12
N GLN A 117 -13.98 10.47 16.37
CA GLN A 117 -14.28 11.89 16.47
C GLN A 117 -14.54 12.55 15.11
N VAL A 118 -13.81 12.15 14.07
CA VAL A 118 -13.96 12.75 12.73
C VAL A 118 -15.02 12.05 11.87
N TRP A 119 -15.43 10.84 12.26
CA TRP A 119 -16.49 10.06 11.59
C TRP A 119 -17.60 9.68 12.59
N PRO A 120 -18.35 10.66 13.13
CA PRO A 120 -19.37 10.40 14.16
C PRO A 120 -20.48 9.45 13.69
N PHE A 121 -20.74 9.35 12.38
CA PHE A 121 -21.72 8.45 11.78
C PHE A 121 -21.41 6.96 12.06
N LEU A 122 -20.20 6.61 12.49
CA LEU A 122 -19.83 5.26 12.90
C LEU A 122 -20.61 4.76 14.12
N ALA A 123 -21.17 5.69 14.93
CA ALA A 123 -22.00 5.37 16.09
C ALA A 123 -23.50 5.30 15.76
N GLU A 124 -23.91 5.68 14.54
CA GLU A 124 -25.34 5.78 14.18
C GLU A 124 -25.97 4.43 13.79
N GLN A 125 -25.15 3.52 13.24
CA GLN A 125 -25.59 2.20 12.81
C GLN A 125 -24.47 1.16 12.97
N PRO A 126 -24.81 -0.15 13.05
CA PRO A 126 -23.80 -1.19 13.11
C PRO A 126 -22.84 -1.14 11.92
N LEU A 127 -21.54 -1.13 12.23
CA LEU A 127 -20.49 -1.18 11.22
C LEU A 127 -20.42 -2.57 10.58
N VAL A 128 -20.44 -2.61 9.26
CA VAL A 128 -20.27 -3.84 8.46
C VAL A 128 -19.13 -3.62 7.49
N LEU A 129 -18.07 -4.40 7.61
CA LEU A 129 -16.95 -4.42 6.67
C LEU A 129 -16.88 -5.76 5.93
N VAL A 130 -16.57 -5.68 4.64
CA VAL A 130 -16.09 -6.80 3.82
C VAL A 130 -14.67 -6.43 3.40
N ASP A 131 -13.65 -7.13 3.90
CA ASP A 131 -12.27 -6.67 3.78
C ASP A 131 -11.28 -7.84 3.55
N TRP A 132 -10.44 -7.68 2.53
CA TRP A 132 -9.37 -8.60 2.18
C TRP A 132 -7.98 -8.08 2.59
N LEU A 133 -7.89 -6.84 3.09
CA LEU A 133 -6.61 -6.22 3.43
C LEU A 133 -5.86 -7.04 4.50
N PRO A 134 -4.57 -7.30 4.32
CA PRO A 134 -3.82 -8.18 5.21
C PRO A 134 -3.64 -7.57 6.60
N TRP A 135 -3.87 -8.39 7.64
CA TRP A 135 -3.76 -7.96 9.04
C TRP A 135 -2.32 -7.76 9.54
N ASN A 136 -1.34 -8.28 8.81
CA ASN A 136 0.07 -7.96 9.04
C ASN A 136 0.47 -6.58 8.49
N HIS A 137 -0.45 -5.88 7.85
CA HIS A 137 -0.30 -4.52 7.39
C HIS A 137 -1.14 -3.56 8.24
N THR A 138 -0.61 -2.35 8.50
CA THR A 138 -1.24 -1.37 9.39
C THR A 138 -2.65 -0.95 8.94
N PHE A 139 -2.94 -0.94 7.62
CA PHE A 139 -4.27 -0.60 7.11
C PHE A 139 -5.30 -1.68 7.47
N GLY A 140 -5.07 -2.95 7.16
CA GLY A 140 -5.98 -4.04 7.55
C GLY A 140 -5.98 -4.28 9.07
N GLY A 141 -4.78 -4.43 9.67
CA GLY A 141 -4.63 -4.89 11.05
C GLY A 141 -4.73 -3.83 12.14
N ASN A 142 -4.35 -2.56 11.88
CA ASN A 142 -4.49 -1.47 12.87
C ASN A 142 -5.76 -0.64 12.61
N HIS A 143 -6.02 -0.30 11.36
CA HIS A 143 -7.16 0.55 11.01
C HIS A 143 -8.46 -0.25 10.99
N ASN A 144 -8.64 -1.14 10.02
CA ASN A 144 -9.94 -1.78 9.77
C ASN A 144 -10.34 -2.76 10.87
N PHE A 145 -9.43 -3.65 11.28
CA PHE A 145 -9.72 -4.62 12.34
C PHE A 145 -10.08 -3.94 13.68
N ASN A 146 -9.28 -2.96 14.11
CA ASN A 146 -9.56 -2.25 15.36
C ASN A 146 -10.79 -1.35 15.26
N LEU A 147 -11.14 -0.82 14.06
CA LEU A 147 -12.35 -0.06 13.85
C LEU A 147 -13.60 -0.92 14.14
N VAL A 148 -13.60 -2.15 13.62
CA VAL A 148 -14.70 -3.10 13.87
C VAL A 148 -14.78 -3.47 15.35
N LEU A 149 -13.63 -3.73 16.01
CA LEU A 149 -13.61 -4.02 17.44
C LEU A 149 -14.16 -2.86 18.28
N ARG A 150 -13.73 -1.63 17.99
CA ARG A 150 -14.18 -0.44 18.71
C ARG A 150 -15.69 -0.21 18.61
N HIS A 151 -16.26 -0.44 17.44
CA HIS A 151 -17.66 -0.15 17.15
C HIS A 151 -18.57 -1.39 17.30
N ALA A 152 -18.06 -2.51 17.84
CA ALA A 152 -18.76 -3.79 17.94
C ALA A 152 -19.45 -4.18 16.61
N GLY A 153 -18.74 -3.94 15.50
CA GLY A 153 -19.23 -4.19 14.16
C GLY A 153 -19.10 -5.64 13.71
N THR A 154 -19.51 -5.90 12.49
CA THR A 154 -19.34 -7.20 11.82
C THR A 154 -18.20 -7.11 10.80
N PHE A 155 -17.27 -8.06 10.87
CA PHE A 155 -16.14 -8.16 9.96
C PHE A 155 -16.28 -9.42 9.11
N TYR A 156 -16.55 -9.25 7.81
CA TYR A 156 -16.50 -10.33 6.84
C TYR A 156 -15.10 -10.41 6.26
N ILE A 157 -14.40 -11.51 6.56
CA ILE A 157 -13.05 -11.77 6.04
C ILE A 157 -13.19 -12.21 4.60
N ASP A 158 -12.72 -11.38 3.68
CA ASP A 158 -12.77 -11.62 2.25
C ASP A 158 -11.50 -12.32 1.76
N GLU A 159 -11.64 -13.43 1.05
CA GLU A 159 -10.54 -14.19 0.44
C GLU A 159 -10.07 -13.59 -0.89
N GLY A 160 -10.81 -12.61 -1.42
CA GLY A 160 -10.49 -11.93 -2.67
C GLY A 160 -9.20 -11.12 -2.60
N LYS A 161 -8.71 -10.77 -3.78
CA LYS A 161 -7.56 -9.86 -3.98
C LYS A 161 -7.73 -9.13 -5.31
N PRO A 162 -7.07 -8.00 -5.53
CA PRO A 162 -7.13 -7.24 -6.78
C PRO A 162 -6.35 -7.92 -7.92
N LEU A 163 -6.60 -9.20 -8.13
CA LEU A 163 -6.02 -10.01 -9.19
C LEU A 163 -7.17 -10.64 -9.99
N PRO A 164 -7.05 -10.77 -11.33
CA PRO A 164 -8.11 -11.29 -12.18
C PRO A 164 -8.67 -12.63 -11.72
N THR A 165 -7.82 -13.52 -11.21
CA THR A 165 -8.20 -14.86 -10.72
C THR A 165 -8.82 -14.87 -9.32
N LEU A 166 -8.70 -13.79 -8.55
CA LEU A 166 -9.10 -13.76 -7.13
C LEU A 166 -10.17 -12.71 -6.82
N VAL A 167 -10.37 -11.69 -7.65
CA VAL A 167 -11.38 -10.64 -7.45
C VAL A 167 -12.80 -11.20 -7.42
N GLY A 168 -13.04 -12.33 -8.08
CA GLY A 168 -14.34 -13.01 -8.09
C GLY A 168 -14.85 -13.41 -6.70
N ALA A 169 -13.97 -13.68 -5.74
CA ALA A 169 -14.39 -13.91 -4.36
C ALA A 169 -14.98 -12.64 -3.72
N THR A 170 -14.31 -11.51 -3.86
CA THR A 170 -14.80 -10.19 -3.42
C THR A 170 -16.14 -9.85 -4.06
N VAL A 171 -16.30 -10.09 -5.37
CA VAL A 171 -17.56 -9.86 -6.09
C VAL A 171 -18.70 -10.66 -5.49
N ARG A 172 -18.52 -11.97 -5.25
CA ARG A 172 -19.54 -12.82 -4.61
C ARG A 172 -19.91 -12.30 -3.21
N ASN A 173 -18.90 -12.01 -2.38
CA ASN A 173 -19.12 -11.54 -1.03
C ASN A 173 -19.88 -10.20 -1.00
N LEU A 174 -19.56 -9.26 -1.89
CA LEU A 174 -20.24 -7.96 -2.00
C LEU A 174 -21.63 -8.06 -2.64
N THR A 175 -21.93 -9.12 -3.39
CA THR A 175 -23.28 -9.39 -3.88
C THR A 175 -24.20 -9.82 -2.73
N GLU A 176 -23.67 -10.56 -1.74
CA GLU A 176 -24.43 -11.08 -0.61
C GLU A 176 -24.44 -10.12 0.59
N VAL A 177 -23.37 -9.35 0.79
CA VAL A 177 -23.16 -8.49 1.96
C VAL A 177 -23.01 -7.04 1.55
N SER A 178 -23.90 -6.18 2.02
CA SER A 178 -23.85 -4.73 1.82
C SER A 178 -22.98 -4.07 2.92
N PRO A 179 -21.78 -3.56 2.61
CA PRO A 179 -20.94 -2.89 3.58
C PRO A 179 -21.51 -1.51 3.95
N THR A 180 -21.19 -1.03 5.16
CA THR A 180 -21.53 0.34 5.58
C THR A 180 -20.42 1.34 5.24
N ILE A 181 -19.18 0.88 5.23
CA ILE A 181 -18.00 1.55 4.69
C ILE A 181 -17.21 0.54 3.90
N TYR A 182 -16.60 0.98 2.80
CA TYR A 182 -15.72 0.12 2.04
C TYR A 182 -14.33 0.72 1.98
N PHE A 183 -13.36 -0.02 2.51
CA PHE A 183 -11.94 0.34 2.53
C PHE A 183 -11.19 -0.45 1.46
N ASN A 184 -10.41 0.24 0.65
CA ASN A 184 -9.57 -0.46 -0.33
C ASN A 184 -8.36 0.37 -0.74
N VAL A 185 -7.45 -0.27 -1.46
CA VAL A 185 -6.37 0.38 -2.21
C VAL A 185 -6.84 0.68 -3.63
N PRO A 186 -6.25 1.63 -4.35
CA PRO A 186 -6.65 1.96 -5.73
C PRO A 186 -6.73 0.76 -6.67
N ALA A 187 -5.76 -0.16 -6.58
CA ALA A 187 -5.78 -1.40 -7.38
C ALA A 187 -7.02 -2.27 -7.12
N GLY A 188 -7.49 -2.31 -5.85
CA GLY A 188 -8.71 -3.03 -5.49
C GLY A 188 -9.96 -2.39 -6.09
N TYR A 189 -10.06 -1.06 -6.08
CA TYR A 189 -11.14 -0.35 -6.75
C TYR A 189 -11.11 -0.54 -8.26
N ALA A 190 -9.94 -0.48 -8.89
CA ALA A 190 -9.80 -0.73 -10.32
C ALA A 190 -10.26 -2.13 -10.73
N ALA A 191 -9.90 -3.14 -9.94
CA ALA A 191 -10.35 -4.52 -10.18
C ALA A 191 -11.86 -4.69 -9.99
N LEU A 192 -12.45 -4.02 -9.00
CA LEU A 192 -13.88 -4.13 -8.69
C LEU A 192 -14.76 -3.33 -9.65
N LEU A 193 -14.28 -2.19 -10.16
CA LEU A 193 -15.07 -1.23 -10.92
C LEU A 193 -15.72 -1.84 -12.16
N SER A 194 -14.99 -2.65 -12.93
CA SER A 194 -15.53 -3.30 -14.13
C SER A 194 -16.72 -4.21 -13.82
N HIS A 195 -16.72 -4.84 -12.65
CA HIS A 195 -17.85 -5.66 -12.19
C HIS A 195 -19.02 -4.78 -11.74
N LEU A 196 -18.77 -3.70 -11.00
CA LEU A 196 -19.81 -2.74 -10.59
C LEU A 196 -20.49 -2.04 -11.78
N GLU A 197 -19.76 -1.80 -12.86
CA GLU A 197 -20.29 -1.18 -14.08
C GLU A 197 -21.23 -2.12 -14.86
N ASN A 198 -20.97 -3.44 -14.82
CA ASN A 198 -21.62 -4.43 -15.66
C ASN A 198 -22.60 -5.35 -14.92
N ASP A 199 -22.65 -5.29 -13.59
CA ASP A 199 -23.55 -6.10 -12.75
C ASP A 199 -24.37 -5.21 -11.82
N ASP A 200 -25.64 -4.98 -12.21
CA ASP A 200 -26.58 -4.15 -11.45
C ASP A 200 -26.96 -4.78 -10.11
N ALA A 201 -26.91 -6.12 -9.96
CA ALA A 201 -27.21 -6.76 -8.69
C ALA A 201 -26.10 -6.52 -7.69
N LEU A 202 -24.85 -6.68 -8.12
CA LEU A 202 -23.66 -6.33 -7.33
C LEU A 202 -23.67 -4.84 -6.95
N ALA A 203 -23.92 -3.95 -7.93
CA ALA A 203 -23.93 -2.51 -7.66
C ALA A 203 -25.01 -2.14 -6.63
N ARG A 204 -26.23 -2.66 -6.76
CA ARG A 204 -27.29 -2.44 -5.77
C ARG A 204 -26.91 -2.96 -4.38
N SER A 205 -26.36 -4.16 -4.27
CA SER A 205 -25.92 -4.69 -2.98
C SER A 205 -24.79 -3.85 -2.38
N PHE A 206 -23.76 -3.56 -3.17
CA PHE A 206 -22.58 -2.79 -2.72
C PHE A 206 -22.94 -1.41 -2.18
N PHE A 207 -23.80 -0.66 -2.89
CA PHE A 207 -24.17 0.71 -2.49
C PHE A 207 -25.35 0.80 -1.52
N ALA A 208 -26.09 -0.30 -1.26
CA ALA A 208 -27.35 -0.27 -0.51
C ALA A 208 -27.24 0.36 0.91
N LYS A 209 -26.13 0.14 1.60
CA LYS A 209 -25.90 0.65 2.96
C LYS A 209 -24.65 1.50 3.06
N LEU A 210 -23.98 1.76 1.94
CA LEU A 210 -22.68 2.39 1.92
C LEU A 210 -22.77 3.88 2.25
N ARG A 211 -22.10 4.30 3.32
CA ARG A 211 -22.03 5.68 3.79
C ARG A 211 -20.78 6.40 3.32
N MET A 212 -19.72 5.65 3.04
CA MET A 212 -18.42 6.21 2.64
C MET A 212 -17.59 5.18 1.87
N ILE A 213 -16.93 5.64 0.84
CA ILE A 213 -15.86 4.95 0.12
C ILE A 213 -14.53 5.53 0.61
N PHE A 214 -13.62 4.67 1.03
CA PHE A 214 -12.33 5.10 1.55
C PHE A 214 -11.18 4.43 0.80
N TYR A 215 -10.23 5.23 0.33
CA TYR A 215 -9.02 4.70 -0.28
C TYR A 215 -7.77 5.21 0.43
N ALA A 216 -6.74 4.37 0.51
CA ALA A 216 -5.44 4.75 1.04
C ALA A 216 -4.32 3.85 0.49
N GLY A 217 -3.07 4.16 0.85
CA GLY A 217 -1.88 3.38 0.51
C GLY A 217 -1.24 3.78 -0.81
N ALA A 218 -2.00 4.30 -1.77
CA ALA A 218 -1.52 4.87 -3.02
C ALA A 218 -2.44 5.99 -3.51
N ALA A 219 -2.00 6.73 -4.53
CA ALA A 219 -2.84 7.73 -5.17
C ALA A 219 -3.92 7.06 -6.02
N LEU A 220 -5.14 7.56 -5.92
CA LEU A 220 -6.28 7.13 -6.75
C LEU A 220 -6.27 7.94 -8.06
N PRO A 221 -6.32 7.31 -9.24
CA PRO A 221 -6.53 8.01 -10.50
C PRO A 221 -7.87 8.76 -10.52
N GLN A 222 -7.88 9.97 -11.09
CA GLN A 222 -9.08 10.82 -11.10
C GLN A 222 -10.21 10.20 -11.94
N ASP A 223 -9.90 9.51 -13.03
CA ASP A 223 -10.90 8.82 -13.84
C ASP A 223 -11.56 7.67 -13.08
N LEU A 224 -10.79 6.91 -12.29
CA LEU A 224 -11.32 5.86 -11.43
C LEU A 224 -12.27 6.43 -10.37
N TRP A 225 -11.92 7.58 -9.78
CA TRP A 225 -12.81 8.33 -8.90
C TRP A 225 -14.13 8.66 -9.59
N MET A 226 -14.05 9.32 -10.76
CA MET A 226 -15.25 9.76 -11.51
C MET A 226 -16.14 8.58 -11.91
N ARG A 227 -15.56 7.46 -12.32
CA ARG A 227 -16.30 6.27 -12.72
C ARG A 227 -17.01 5.60 -11.54
N LEU A 228 -16.34 5.49 -10.38
CA LEU A 228 -16.97 4.99 -9.14
C LEU A 228 -18.14 5.87 -8.72
N ASP A 229 -17.96 7.19 -8.79
CA ASP A 229 -19.01 8.16 -8.48
C ASP A 229 -20.19 8.05 -9.44
N ALA A 230 -19.93 7.88 -10.74
CA ALA A 230 -20.97 7.69 -11.75
C ALA A 230 -21.79 6.40 -11.51
N VAL A 231 -21.14 5.30 -11.14
CA VAL A 231 -21.84 4.06 -10.78
C VAL A 231 -22.68 4.25 -9.51
N ALA A 232 -22.15 4.91 -8.50
CA ALA A 232 -22.90 5.21 -7.27
C ALA A 232 -24.16 6.03 -7.56
N VAL A 233 -24.03 7.12 -8.33
CA VAL A 233 -25.15 7.99 -8.73
C VAL A 233 -26.19 7.23 -9.58
N ARG A 234 -25.72 6.44 -10.57
CA ARG A 234 -26.60 5.60 -11.38
C ARG A 234 -27.42 4.62 -10.53
N THR A 235 -26.81 4.07 -9.48
CA THR A 235 -27.40 3.00 -8.66
C THR A 235 -28.31 3.55 -7.56
N THR A 236 -27.92 4.64 -6.90
CA THR A 236 -28.60 5.16 -5.70
C THR A 236 -29.29 6.50 -5.89
N GLY A 237 -29.05 7.18 -7.02
CA GLY A 237 -29.50 8.55 -7.26
C GLY A 237 -28.68 9.64 -6.55
N THR A 238 -27.68 9.27 -5.73
CA THR A 238 -26.88 10.21 -4.95
C THR A 238 -25.39 9.85 -4.99
N ARG A 239 -24.53 10.83 -4.73
CA ARG A 239 -23.10 10.60 -4.56
C ARG A 239 -22.84 9.97 -3.19
N ILE A 240 -21.98 8.96 -3.16
CA ILE A 240 -21.44 8.42 -1.92
C ILE A 240 -20.13 9.17 -1.62
N PRO A 241 -19.96 9.78 -0.42
CA PRO A 241 -18.73 10.44 -0.05
C PRO A 241 -17.52 9.54 -0.24
N MET A 242 -16.54 10.01 -1.01
CA MET A 242 -15.28 9.31 -1.21
C MET A 242 -14.17 10.10 -0.51
N THR A 243 -13.37 9.43 0.29
CA THR A 243 -12.36 10.08 1.13
C THR A 243 -11.06 9.29 1.21
N SER A 244 -10.05 9.94 1.75
CA SER A 244 -8.73 9.37 1.96
C SER A 244 -8.12 9.87 3.27
N SER A 245 -7.10 9.16 3.72
CA SER A 245 -6.20 9.60 4.78
C SER A 245 -4.76 9.31 4.41
N TRP A 246 -3.85 9.99 5.11
CA TRP A 246 -2.44 9.72 5.03
C TRP A 246 -1.89 9.28 6.38
N GLY A 247 -0.95 8.38 6.30
CA GLY A 247 -0.19 7.91 7.44
C GLY A 247 0.68 6.71 7.08
N THR A 248 1.40 6.21 8.07
CA THR A 248 2.39 5.15 7.93
C THR A 248 2.18 4.09 9.01
N THR A 249 2.94 3.02 8.99
CA THR A 249 2.95 2.03 10.08
C THR A 249 3.33 2.69 11.40
N GLU A 250 4.21 3.69 11.36
CA GLU A 250 4.68 4.45 12.50
C GLU A 250 3.64 5.43 13.07
N THR A 251 2.50 5.61 12.40
CA THR A 251 1.41 6.48 12.86
C THR A 251 0.09 5.73 13.18
N ALA A 252 0.07 4.40 13.13
CA ALA A 252 -0.94 3.42 13.58
C ALA A 252 -2.34 3.35 12.90
N PRO A 253 -2.64 3.61 11.63
CA PRO A 253 -1.78 4.28 10.67
C PRO A 253 -2.08 5.75 10.46
N ALA A 254 -3.32 6.26 10.71
CA ALA A 254 -3.78 7.54 10.22
C ALA A 254 -3.18 8.72 11.02
N ALA A 255 -2.65 9.71 10.33
CA ALA A 255 -2.20 10.98 10.93
C ALA A 255 -2.99 12.18 10.41
N THR A 256 -3.44 12.12 9.14
CA THR A 256 -4.38 13.10 8.57
C THR A 256 -5.55 12.38 7.93
N ALA A 257 -6.69 13.03 7.78
CA ALA A 257 -7.85 12.52 7.06
C ALA A 257 -8.66 13.66 6.42
N ALA A 258 -9.20 13.41 5.24
CA ALA A 258 -10.22 14.26 4.64
C ALA A 258 -11.58 13.85 5.21
N HIS A 259 -11.99 14.46 6.31
CA HIS A 259 -13.29 14.22 6.96
C HIS A 259 -14.34 15.27 6.59
N PHE A 260 -14.15 15.92 5.48
CA PHE A 260 -15.05 16.83 4.81
C PHE A 260 -15.20 16.41 3.34
N LEU A 261 -16.21 16.95 2.66
CA LEU A 261 -16.45 16.63 1.26
C LEU A 261 -15.30 17.13 0.37
N ILE A 262 -14.73 16.25 -0.40
CA ILE A 262 -13.72 16.54 -1.41
C ILE A 262 -14.25 16.20 -2.80
N ASP A 263 -13.80 16.91 -3.81
CA ASP A 263 -14.25 16.82 -5.20
C ASP A 263 -13.22 16.14 -6.13
N ARG A 264 -12.05 15.80 -5.58
CA ARG A 264 -10.94 15.25 -6.34
C ARG A 264 -10.09 14.27 -5.52
N ALA A 265 -9.43 13.38 -6.22
CA ALA A 265 -8.46 12.47 -5.64
C ALA A 265 -7.19 13.18 -5.15
N GLY A 266 -6.45 12.54 -4.24
CA GLY A 266 -5.16 13.01 -3.75
C GLY A 266 -5.20 13.94 -2.53
N VAL A 267 -6.36 14.48 -2.15
CA VAL A 267 -6.51 15.23 -0.90
C VAL A 267 -6.45 14.25 0.27
N ILE A 268 -5.45 14.42 1.13
CA ILE A 268 -5.23 13.59 2.33
C ILE A 268 -5.70 14.28 3.62
N GLY A 269 -6.35 15.42 3.46
CA GLY A 269 -7.09 16.12 4.50
C GLY A 269 -6.24 16.95 5.46
N VAL A 270 -6.71 17.04 6.68
CA VAL A 270 -6.14 17.83 7.78
C VAL A 270 -5.68 16.90 8.93
N PRO A 271 -4.85 17.37 9.88
CA PRO A 271 -4.43 16.56 11.02
C PRO A 271 -5.61 15.99 11.80
N LEU A 272 -5.51 14.72 12.19
CA LEU A 272 -6.46 14.11 13.11
C LEU A 272 -6.36 14.74 14.51
N PRO A 273 -7.41 14.71 15.32
CA PRO A 273 -7.40 15.29 16.66
C PRO A 273 -6.21 14.80 17.51
N GLY A 274 -5.44 15.72 18.08
CA GLY A 274 -4.24 15.43 18.87
C GLY A 274 -2.99 15.07 18.07
N VAL A 275 -3.03 15.21 16.74
CA VAL A 275 -1.84 15.11 15.87
C VAL A 275 -1.33 16.52 15.54
N ASP A 276 -0.09 16.79 15.90
CA ASP A 276 0.63 17.96 15.44
C ASP A 276 1.28 17.67 14.08
N VAL A 277 1.07 18.54 13.12
CA VAL A 277 1.73 18.49 11.81
C VAL A 277 2.68 19.67 11.68
N LYS A 278 3.93 19.37 11.32
CA LYS A 278 4.98 20.36 11.01
C LYS A 278 5.33 20.27 9.54
N LEU A 279 5.25 21.37 8.84
CA LEU A 279 5.60 21.50 7.43
C LEU A 279 6.98 22.13 7.30
N VAL A 280 7.93 21.39 6.73
CA VAL A 280 9.34 21.81 6.65
C VAL A 280 9.76 21.92 5.19
N PRO A 281 10.31 23.07 4.75
CA PRO A 281 10.87 23.20 3.41
C PRO A 281 11.96 22.17 3.14
N ALA A 282 11.88 21.46 2.03
CA ALA A 282 12.83 20.46 1.59
C ALA A 282 13.10 20.62 0.08
N GLY A 283 14.06 21.49 -0.26
CA GLY A 283 14.30 21.88 -1.65
C GLY A 283 13.09 22.63 -2.25
N ALA A 284 12.53 22.10 -3.33
CA ALA A 284 11.33 22.65 -3.98
C ALA A 284 10.01 22.14 -3.38
N LYS A 285 10.07 21.23 -2.40
CA LYS A 285 8.91 20.59 -1.77
C LYS A 285 8.78 20.96 -0.28
N ILE A 286 7.70 20.51 0.30
CA ILE A 286 7.42 20.66 1.75
C ILE A 286 7.32 19.26 2.34
N GLU A 287 8.22 18.93 3.28
CA GLU A 287 8.18 17.69 4.04
C GLU A 287 7.12 17.77 5.13
N ILE A 288 6.26 16.76 5.21
CA ILE A 288 5.37 16.60 6.35
C ILE A 288 6.09 15.85 7.48
N ARG A 289 6.00 16.38 8.70
CA ARG A 289 6.43 15.70 9.93
C ARG A 289 5.29 15.68 10.92
N VAL A 290 5.22 14.63 11.72
CA VAL A 290 4.07 14.44 12.63
C VAL A 290 4.49 14.05 14.03
N ARG A 291 3.69 14.48 15.01
CA ARG A 291 3.80 14.11 16.41
C ARG A 291 2.40 13.92 16.99
N GLY A 292 2.21 12.90 17.81
CA GLY A 292 0.90 12.63 18.42
C GLY A 292 0.85 11.31 19.18
N PRO A 293 -0.26 11.02 19.88
CA PRO A 293 -0.39 9.82 20.70
C PRO A 293 -0.46 8.53 19.87
N ASN A 294 -0.70 8.63 18.56
CA ASN A 294 -0.71 7.54 17.59
C ASN A 294 0.65 7.32 16.92
N VAL A 295 1.67 8.14 17.24
CA VAL A 295 3.02 8.03 16.66
C VAL A 295 3.86 7.06 17.47
N SER A 296 4.59 6.16 16.77
CA SER A 296 5.43 5.13 17.38
C SER A 296 6.59 5.74 18.19
N PRO A 297 6.95 5.15 19.34
CA PRO A 297 8.15 5.53 20.07
C PRO A 297 9.44 5.14 19.32
N GLY A 298 9.36 4.37 18.23
CA GLY A 298 10.49 4.01 17.41
C GLY A 298 10.50 2.55 16.95
N TYR A 299 11.72 2.05 16.71
CA TYR A 299 11.97 0.73 16.16
C TYR A 299 12.61 -0.19 17.19
N TRP A 300 12.07 -1.38 17.36
CA TRP A 300 12.52 -2.36 18.36
C TRP A 300 13.98 -2.77 18.12
N ARG A 301 14.84 -2.58 19.15
CA ARG A 301 16.28 -2.89 19.10
C ARG A 301 17.04 -2.22 17.94
N GLN A 302 16.52 -1.11 17.42
CA GLN A 302 17.11 -0.35 16.31
C GLN A 302 17.22 1.12 16.71
N ALA A 303 18.02 1.43 17.73
CA ALA A 303 18.14 2.74 18.35
C ALA A 303 18.60 3.83 17.35
N ASP A 304 19.58 3.53 16.49
CA ASP A 304 20.09 4.46 15.50
C ASP A 304 19.02 4.85 14.47
N LEU A 305 18.23 3.86 14.01
CA LEU A 305 17.09 4.12 13.10
C LEU A 305 16.02 4.95 13.79
N THR A 306 15.78 4.71 15.08
CA THR A 306 14.83 5.50 15.88
C THR A 306 15.27 6.96 15.99
N ALA A 307 16.54 7.20 16.28
CA ALA A 307 17.09 8.55 16.36
C ALA A 307 17.03 9.28 15.01
N LEU A 308 17.34 8.58 13.91
CA LEU A 308 17.28 9.14 12.56
C LEU A 308 15.85 9.44 12.10
N ALA A 309 14.86 8.72 12.62
CA ALA A 309 13.47 8.87 12.21
C ALA A 309 12.77 10.10 12.80
N ASN A 310 13.34 10.72 13.83
CA ASN A 310 12.76 11.90 14.48
C ASN A 310 13.64 13.13 14.30
N ASP A 311 13.03 14.31 14.39
CA ASP A 311 13.80 15.55 14.50
C ASP A 311 14.06 15.91 15.98
N ASN A 312 14.77 17.01 16.21
CA ASN A 312 15.13 17.48 17.55
C ASN A 312 13.93 17.95 18.41
N GLU A 313 12.75 18.06 17.83
CA GLU A 313 11.50 18.39 18.52
C GLU A 313 10.57 17.16 18.65
N ASN A 314 11.11 15.95 18.40
CA ASN A 314 10.41 14.68 18.41
C ASN A 314 9.25 14.57 17.39
N PHE A 315 9.33 15.24 16.25
CA PHE A 315 8.46 14.97 15.13
C PHE A 315 9.03 13.83 14.29
N TYR A 316 8.20 12.82 14.04
CA TYR A 316 8.54 11.74 13.14
C TYR A 316 8.62 12.24 11.69
N LYS A 317 9.69 11.86 11.00
CA LYS A 317 10.02 12.23 9.62
C LYS A 317 9.77 11.06 8.68
N PRO A 318 8.62 10.96 8.03
CA PRO A 318 8.33 9.87 7.07
C PRO A 318 9.11 10.00 5.77
N GLY A 319 9.62 11.21 5.45
CA GLY A 319 10.23 11.53 4.17
C GLY A 319 9.21 11.72 3.04
N ASP A 320 7.98 12.00 3.39
CA ASP A 320 6.89 12.27 2.45
C ASP A 320 6.74 13.78 2.23
N ALA A 321 6.45 14.18 0.97
CA ALA A 321 6.19 15.55 0.60
C ALA A 321 4.69 15.81 0.48
N VAL A 322 4.29 17.04 0.79
CA VAL A 322 2.92 17.51 0.68
C VAL A 322 2.87 18.93 0.12
N ARG A 323 1.69 19.32 -0.36
CA ARG A 323 1.34 20.72 -0.70
C ARG A 323 -0.06 21.03 -0.22
N PHE A 324 -0.39 22.29 -0.01
CA PHE A 324 -1.76 22.68 0.31
C PHE A 324 -2.72 22.34 -0.85
N ALA A 325 -3.92 21.89 -0.52
CA ALA A 325 -4.99 21.69 -1.49
C ALA A 325 -5.45 23.02 -2.08
N ASP A 326 -5.54 24.05 -1.24
CA ASP A 326 -5.65 25.46 -1.62
C ASP A 326 -4.58 26.26 -0.83
N PRO A 327 -3.62 26.92 -1.52
CA PRO A 327 -2.62 27.73 -0.82
C PRO A 327 -3.20 28.93 -0.04
N LYS A 328 -4.44 29.34 -0.36
CA LYS A 328 -5.12 30.46 0.32
C LYS A 328 -6.00 30.01 1.48
N ASP A 329 -6.36 28.73 1.52
CA ASP A 329 -7.20 28.15 2.56
C ASP A 329 -6.62 26.83 3.08
N PRO A 330 -5.80 26.85 4.13
CA PRO A 330 -5.26 25.64 4.75
C PRO A 330 -6.32 24.66 5.28
N ALA A 331 -7.55 25.12 5.56
CA ALA A 331 -8.64 24.27 6.01
C ALA A 331 -9.11 23.26 4.95
N MET A 332 -8.81 23.54 3.68
CA MET A 332 -9.01 22.58 2.57
C MET A 332 -8.03 21.41 2.60
N GLY A 333 -7.11 21.40 3.57
CA GLY A 333 -6.18 20.31 3.82
C GLY A 333 -4.97 20.29 2.87
N ILE A 334 -4.30 19.15 2.88
CA ILE A 334 -3.08 18.91 2.11
C ILE A 334 -3.26 17.80 1.08
N ILE A 335 -2.41 17.83 0.06
CA ILE A 335 -2.32 16.84 -1.00
C ILE A 335 -0.96 16.16 -0.87
N PHE A 336 -0.91 14.84 -1.04
CA PHE A 336 0.33 14.08 -1.10
C PHE A 336 1.11 14.43 -2.38
N ASP A 337 2.39 14.74 -2.23
CA ASP A 337 3.27 15.22 -3.30
C ASP A 337 4.49 14.31 -3.54
N GLY A 338 4.35 13.02 -3.23
CA GLY A 338 5.38 12.00 -3.45
C GLY A 338 6.36 11.86 -2.28
N ARG A 339 7.40 11.03 -2.48
CA ARG A 339 8.47 10.83 -1.53
C ARG A 339 9.68 11.68 -1.86
N LEU A 340 10.27 12.32 -0.85
CA LEU A 340 11.45 13.16 -1.02
C LEU A 340 12.65 12.38 -1.57
N VAL A 341 12.81 11.13 -1.17
CA VAL A 341 13.93 10.27 -1.57
C VAL A 341 13.78 9.65 -2.97
N GLU A 342 12.62 9.77 -3.59
CA GLU A 342 12.37 9.24 -4.94
C GLU A 342 12.63 10.28 -6.03
N ASP A 343 12.50 11.56 -5.68
CA ASP A 343 12.76 12.64 -6.62
C ASP A 343 14.27 12.81 -6.86
N PHE A 344 14.64 13.06 -8.10
CA PHE A 344 16.02 13.26 -8.50
C PHE A 344 16.19 14.49 -9.40
N LYS A 345 17.43 14.87 -9.69
CA LYS A 345 17.74 15.95 -10.63
C LYS A 345 18.22 15.40 -11.96
N LEU A 346 17.76 16.02 -13.03
CA LEU A 346 18.39 15.90 -14.34
C LEU A 346 19.76 16.59 -14.34
N MET A 347 20.58 16.32 -15.35
CA MET A 347 21.87 16.99 -15.56
C MET A 347 21.72 18.52 -15.66
N THR A 348 20.57 19.03 -16.09
CA THR A 348 20.21 20.44 -16.10
C THR A 348 19.98 21.04 -14.70
N GLY A 349 20.01 20.24 -13.64
CA GLY A 349 19.66 20.65 -12.28
C GLY A 349 18.16 20.71 -11.99
N THR A 350 17.30 20.41 -12.97
CA THR A 350 15.85 20.41 -12.82
C THR A 350 15.37 19.19 -12.05
N TRP A 351 14.53 19.39 -11.04
CA TRP A 351 13.91 18.30 -10.26
C TRP A 351 12.86 17.54 -11.06
N VAL A 352 12.90 16.21 -10.96
CA VAL A 352 11.90 15.29 -11.51
C VAL A 352 10.96 14.84 -10.38
N PRO A 353 9.66 15.18 -10.44
CA PRO A 353 8.68 14.77 -9.45
C PRO A 353 8.19 13.34 -9.74
N VAL A 354 8.98 12.36 -9.33
CA VAL A 354 8.82 10.94 -9.70
C VAL A 354 7.42 10.40 -9.42
N GLY A 355 6.88 10.64 -8.22
CA GLY A 355 5.58 10.12 -7.82
C GLY A 355 4.43 10.61 -8.70
N ILE A 356 4.40 11.93 -9.00
CA ILE A 356 3.36 12.53 -9.85
C ILE A 356 3.50 12.06 -11.29
N LEU A 357 4.72 12.07 -11.80
CA LEU A 357 5.02 11.66 -13.17
C LEU A 357 4.62 10.20 -13.42
N ARG A 358 4.98 9.30 -12.50
CA ARG A 358 4.64 7.88 -12.59
C ARG A 358 3.12 7.66 -12.63
N ILE A 359 2.35 8.29 -11.72
CA ILE A 359 0.90 8.15 -11.66
C ILE A 359 0.25 8.66 -12.95
N GLY A 360 0.68 9.84 -13.41
CA GLY A 360 0.09 10.46 -14.59
C GLY A 360 0.34 9.65 -15.87
N VAL A 361 1.57 9.16 -16.07
CA VAL A 361 1.90 8.37 -17.26
C VAL A 361 1.27 6.97 -17.24
N LEU A 362 1.14 6.34 -16.06
CA LEU A 362 0.41 5.07 -15.93
C LEU A 362 -1.06 5.22 -16.29
N ALA A 363 -1.69 6.30 -15.83
CA ALA A 363 -3.07 6.63 -16.21
C ALA A 363 -3.20 6.86 -17.72
N ALA A 364 -2.29 7.63 -18.32
CA ALA A 364 -2.29 7.88 -19.77
C ALA A 364 -2.13 6.61 -20.61
N CYS A 365 -1.32 5.65 -20.13
CA CYS A 365 -1.06 4.37 -20.81
C CYS A 365 -2.05 3.24 -20.43
N SER A 366 -3.09 3.54 -19.66
CA SER A 366 -4.14 2.55 -19.34
C SER A 366 -4.80 2.05 -20.63
N PRO A 367 -5.16 0.74 -20.71
CA PRO A 367 -5.01 -0.32 -19.69
C PRO A 367 -3.69 -1.11 -19.79
N VAL A 368 -2.71 -0.69 -20.60
CA VAL A 368 -1.56 -1.47 -21.06
C VAL A 368 -0.46 -1.61 -19.99
N LEU A 369 -0.20 -0.57 -19.21
CA LEU A 369 0.83 -0.59 -18.18
C LEU A 369 0.24 -0.97 -16.81
N GLN A 370 0.93 -1.88 -16.12
CA GLN A 370 0.60 -2.26 -14.74
C GLN A 370 1.32 -1.36 -13.75
N ASP A 371 2.60 -1.13 -13.94
CA ASP A 371 3.44 -0.30 -13.09
C ASP A 371 4.71 0.16 -13.81
N ALA A 372 5.43 1.14 -13.24
CA ALA A 372 6.63 1.69 -13.85
C ALA A 372 7.61 2.22 -12.79
N ILE A 373 8.86 2.40 -13.19
CA ILE A 373 9.88 3.16 -12.48
C ILE A 373 10.43 4.26 -13.38
N ILE A 374 10.65 5.42 -12.82
CA ILE A 374 11.12 6.62 -13.51
C ILE A 374 12.62 6.74 -13.33
N ALA A 375 13.37 6.84 -14.42
CA ALA A 375 14.82 6.92 -14.44
C ALA A 375 15.30 8.22 -15.11
N GLY A 376 16.53 8.64 -14.80
CA GLY A 376 17.11 9.82 -15.42
C GLY A 376 17.94 10.70 -14.47
N GLU A 377 18.28 10.19 -13.27
CA GLU A 377 19.15 10.92 -12.36
C GLU A 377 20.48 11.24 -13.03
N ASN A 378 20.84 12.54 -13.02
CA ASN A 378 22.02 13.07 -13.72
C ASN A 378 22.07 12.79 -15.24
N CYS A 379 20.93 12.47 -15.87
CA CYS A 379 20.80 12.32 -17.32
C CYS A 379 20.19 13.56 -17.98
N GLU A 380 20.25 13.64 -19.31
CA GLU A 380 19.72 14.78 -20.08
C GLU A 380 18.19 14.81 -20.11
N PHE A 381 17.53 13.66 -19.95
CA PHE A 381 16.10 13.50 -20.08
C PHE A 381 15.56 12.43 -19.09
N VAL A 382 14.25 12.37 -18.96
CA VAL A 382 13.57 11.35 -18.18
C VAL A 382 13.22 10.16 -19.06
N GLY A 383 13.54 8.95 -18.56
CA GLY A 383 13.13 7.69 -19.15
C GLY A 383 12.27 6.87 -18.19
N MET A 384 11.64 5.81 -18.69
CA MET A 384 10.75 4.93 -17.92
C MET A 384 11.04 3.47 -18.23
N LEU A 385 11.17 2.65 -17.18
CA LEU A 385 11.06 1.19 -17.27
C LEU A 385 9.66 0.79 -16.81
N ALA A 386 8.96 -0.07 -17.55
CA ALA A 386 7.56 -0.37 -17.25
C ALA A 386 7.23 -1.85 -17.36
N TRP A 387 6.29 -2.32 -16.54
CA TRP A 387 5.70 -3.65 -16.59
C TRP A 387 4.32 -3.61 -17.24
N LEU A 388 4.05 -4.60 -18.07
CA LEU A 388 2.79 -4.73 -18.78
C LEU A 388 1.67 -5.28 -17.88
N ASN A 389 0.48 -4.74 -18.06
CA ASN A 389 -0.76 -5.38 -17.63
C ASN A 389 -1.18 -6.38 -18.73
N MET A 390 -0.94 -7.66 -18.48
CA MET A 390 -1.20 -8.73 -19.44
C MET A 390 -2.64 -8.72 -19.96
N ALA A 391 -3.61 -8.58 -19.07
CA ALA A 391 -5.04 -8.54 -19.43
C ALA A 391 -5.37 -7.28 -20.26
N GLY A 392 -4.84 -6.12 -19.86
CA GLY A 392 -5.01 -4.88 -20.61
C GLY A 392 -4.39 -4.93 -21.99
N CYS A 393 -3.21 -5.53 -22.13
CA CYS A 393 -2.58 -5.74 -23.44
C CYS A 393 -3.45 -6.64 -24.32
N ARG A 394 -3.98 -7.71 -23.77
CA ARG A 394 -4.87 -8.64 -24.50
C ARG A 394 -6.12 -7.97 -25.04
N SER A 395 -6.72 -7.06 -24.30
CA SER A 395 -7.92 -6.35 -24.73
C SER A 395 -7.72 -5.49 -26.00
N LEU A 396 -6.46 -5.17 -26.35
CA LEU A 396 -6.11 -4.34 -27.51
C LEU A 396 -5.64 -5.16 -28.73
N ILE A 397 -5.39 -6.46 -28.55
CA ILE A 397 -4.87 -7.33 -29.62
C ILE A 397 -5.99 -8.23 -30.10
N SER A 398 -6.26 -8.19 -31.42
CA SER A 398 -7.31 -9.04 -32.04
C SER A 398 -6.77 -10.40 -32.50
N GLU A 399 -5.46 -10.58 -32.55
CA GLU A 399 -4.78 -11.77 -33.04
C GLU A 399 -4.42 -12.74 -31.93
N GLU A 400 -4.28 -14.04 -32.23
CA GLU A 400 -3.70 -15.01 -31.30
C GLU A 400 -2.19 -14.79 -31.20
N VAL A 401 -1.75 -14.23 -30.08
CA VAL A 401 -0.34 -14.02 -29.75
C VAL A 401 0.02 -14.82 -28.51
N SER A 402 1.26 -15.30 -28.45
CA SER A 402 1.78 -15.98 -27.25
C SER A 402 1.61 -15.14 -26.01
N ASP A 403 1.09 -15.74 -24.93
CA ASP A 403 0.73 -15.06 -23.67
C ASP A 403 1.95 -14.89 -22.74
N THR A 404 3.05 -14.38 -23.30
CA THR A 404 4.26 -14.10 -22.55
C THR A 404 4.54 -12.59 -22.49
N PRO A 405 5.11 -12.07 -21.40
CA PRO A 405 5.51 -10.68 -21.32
C PRO A 405 6.44 -10.25 -22.47
N ALA A 406 7.34 -11.13 -22.91
CA ALA A 406 8.27 -10.84 -23.99
C ALA A 406 7.56 -10.67 -25.34
N SER A 407 6.58 -11.54 -25.65
CA SER A 407 5.78 -11.45 -26.86
C SER A 407 4.97 -10.15 -26.91
N LEU A 408 4.32 -9.79 -25.80
CA LEU A 408 3.52 -8.57 -25.71
C LEU A 408 4.39 -7.30 -25.72
N ALA A 409 5.57 -7.31 -25.09
CA ALA A 409 6.50 -6.18 -25.09
C ALA A 409 7.06 -5.85 -26.48
N SER A 410 7.15 -6.85 -27.36
CA SER A 410 7.58 -6.68 -28.76
C SER A 410 6.41 -6.42 -29.73
N HIS A 411 5.16 -6.55 -29.27
CA HIS A 411 3.99 -6.45 -30.16
C HIS A 411 3.79 -5.01 -30.67
N PRO A 412 3.67 -4.80 -32.01
CA PRO A 412 3.58 -3.45 -32.58
C PRO A 412 2.42 -2.62 -32.01
N THR A 413 1.22 -3.19 -31.88
CA THR A 413 0.04 -2.51 -31.34
C THR A 413 0.26 -1.99 -29.92
N ILE A 414 0.91 -2.79 -29.06
CA ILE A 414 1.21 -2.42 -27.68
C ILE A 414 2.23 -1.28 -27.62
N ARG A 415 3.30 -1.40 -28.41
CA ARG A 415 4.35 -0.37 -28.49
C ARG A 415 3.82 0.94 -29.05
N GLU A 416 2.97 0.87 -30.08
CA GLU A 416 2.34 2.05 -30.67
C GLU A 416 1.39 2.72 -29.68
N HIS A 417 0.55 1.93 -28.98
CA HIS A 417 -0.34 2.47 -27.94
C HIS A 417 0.44 3.26 -26.88
N ILE A 418 1.54 2.68 -26.36
CA ILE A 418 2.39 3.33 -25.36
C ILE A 418 3.04 4.59 -25.94
N SER A 419 3.61 4.52 -27.14
CA SER A 419 4.23 5.68 -27.79
C SER A 419 3.25 6.84 -27.97
N GLN A 420 2.05 6.57 -28.45
CA GLN A 420 1.01 7.56 -28.63
C GLN A 420 0.49 8.13 -27.30
N ALA A 421 0.30 7.26 -26.29
CA ALA A 421 -0.17 7.67 -24.96
C ALA A 421 0.85 8.57 -24.25
N VAL A 422 2.13 8.18 -24.24
CA VAL A 422 3.21 9.00 -23.66
C VAL A 422 3.43 10.27 -24.49
N GLY A 423 3.29 10.21 -25.81
CA GLY A 423 3.34 11.40 -26.68
C GLY A 423 2.26 12.43 -26.35
N ARG A 424 1.01 11.98 -26.15
CA ARG A 424 -0.09 12.84 -25.68
C ARG A 424 0.21 13.43 -24.29
N TRP A 425 0.64 12.60 -23.34
CA TRP A 425 1.07 13.06 -22.02
C TRP A 425 2.13 14.15 -22.12
N ASN A 426 3.19 13.91 -22.91
CA ASN A 426 4.28 14.86 -23.08
C ASN A 426 3.84 16.20 -23.69
N ALA A 427 2.84 16.19 -24.60
CA ALA A 427 2.30 17.39 -25.21
C ALA A 427 1.60 18.32 -24.20
N GLU A 428 1.05 17.78 -23.14
CA GLU A 428 0.40 18.52 -22.06
C GLU A 428 1.41 19.04 -21.01
N GLN A 429 2.65 18.50 -21.01
CA GLN A 429 3.66 18.89 -20.02
C GLN A 429 4.50 20.08 -20.49
N ARG A 430 4.67 21.06 -19.58
CA ARG A 430 5.43 22.27 -19.87
C ARG A 430 6.94 22.13 -19.65
N GLY A 431 7.37 21.22 -18.76
CA GLY A 431 8.77 21.06 -18.34
C GLY A 431 9.42 19.80 -18.89
N SER A 432 10.71 19.84 -19.16
CA SER A 432 11.51 18.65 -19.56
C SER A 432 11.52 17.55 -18.50
N SER A 433 11.44 17.92 -17.21
CA SER A 433 11.43 16.97 -16.07
C SER A 433 10.12 16.21 -15.91
N THR A 434 9.07 16.56 -16.63
CA THR A 434 7.76 15.89 -16.63
C THR A 434 7.46 15.19 -17.95
N ARG A 435 8.40 15.19 -18.90
CA ARG A 435 8.29 14.52 -20.20
C ARG A 435 9.14 13.26 -20.21
N ILE A 436 8.58 12.15 -20.66
CA ILE A 436 9.29 10.89 -20.82
C ILE A 436 9.68 10.74 -22.28
N LEU A 437 10.97 10.61 -22.56
CA LEU A 437 11.47 10.50 -23.93
C LEU A 437 11.75 9.07 -24.37
N ARG A 438 11.91 8.13 -23.43
CA ARG A 438 12.17 6.72 -23.74
C ARG A 438 11.48 5.80 -22.76
N VAL A 439 10.97 4.68 -23.27
CA VAL A 439 10.32 3.63 -22.50
C VAL A 439 10.93 2.29 -22.84
N LEU A 440 11.30 1.49 -21.83
CA LEU A 440 11.71 0.10 -21.97
C LEU A 440 10.74 -0.80 -21.21
N LEU A 441 10.17 -1.78 -21.90
CA LEU A 441 9.22 -2.74 -21.32
C LEU A 441 9.99 -3.90 -20.70
N LEU A 442 9.77 -4.13 -19.42
CA LEU A 442 10.38 -5.20 -18.65
C LEU A 442 9.57 -6.49 -18.81
N THR A 443 10.27 -7.60 -19.05
CA THR A 443 9.64 -8.90 -19.30
C THR A 443 9.66 -9.83 -18.09
N ASP A 444 10.54 -9.58 -17.13
CA ASP A 444 10.63 -10.29 -15.87
C ASP A 444 9.91 -9.52 -14.76
N ALA A 445 9.18 -10.27 -13.94
CA ALA A 445 8.41 -9.70 -12.83
C ALA A 445 9.33 -9.06 -11.77
N PRO A 446 8.85 -8.03 -11.04
CA PRO A 446 9.60 -7.45 -9.94
C PRO A 446 9.77 -8.48 -8.81
N SER A 447 10.99 -8.58 -8.26
CA SER A 447 11.36 -9.57 -7.25
C SER A 447 10.92 -9.16 -5.85
N ILE A 448 10.17 -10.03 -5.18
CA ILE A 448 9.78 -9.87 -3.77
C ILE A 448 11.00 -10.03 -2.85
N ASP A 449 11.86 -11.01 -3.12
CA ASP A 449 13.04 -11.29 -2.30
C ASP A 449 14.08 -10.16 -2.38
N ALA A 450 14.22 -9.55 -3.55
CA ALA A 450 15.07 -8.37 -3.74
C ALA A 450 14.40 -7.05 -3.33
N ASN A 451 13.21 -7.09 -2.74
CA ASN A 451 12.43 -5.91 -2.36
C ASN A 451 12.12 -4.92 -3.51
N GLU A 452 12.14 -5.36 -4.77
CA GLU A 452 11.68 -4.52 -5.89
C GLU A 452 10.18 -4.21 -5.78
N ILE A 453 9.42 -5.15 -5.22
CA ILE A 453 7.99 -5.00 -4.95
C ILE A 453 7.71 -5.32 -3.48
N THR A 454 6.86 -4.55 -2.87
CA THR A 454 6.43 -4.76 -1.49
C THR A 454 5.34 -5.83 -1.40
N ASP A 455 5.07 -6.33 -0.19
CA ASP A 455 3.96 -7.27 0.08
C ASP A 455 2.58 -6.70 -0.31
N LYS A 456 2.48 -5.39 -0.50
CA LYS A 456 1.28 -4.65 -0.93
C LYS A 456 1.16 -4.54 -2.45
N GLY A 457 2.13 -5.04 -3.20
CA GLY A 457 2.18 -4.91 -4.64
C GLY A 457 2.71 -3.56 -5.14
N TYR A 458 3.38 -2.74 -4.31
CA TYR A 458 3.98 -1.47 -4.72
C TYR A 458 5.44 -1.64 -5.08
N ILE A 459 5.83 -1.05 -6.19
CA ILE A 459 7.23 -1.02 -6.62
C ILE A 459 8.05 -0.09 -5.72
N ASN A 460 9.19 -0.59 -5.25
CA ASN A 460 10.20 0.21 -4.60
C ASN A 460 11.09 0.84 -5.68
N GLN A 461 10.80 2.08 -6.03
CA GLN A 461 11.44 2.85 -7.10
C GLN A 461 12.97 2.75 -7.04
N ARG A 462 13.58 2.98 -5.86
CA ARG A 462 15.04 3.00 -5.72
C ARG A 462 15.66 1.62 -5.90
N LEU A 463 15.16 0.61 -5.18
CA LEU A 463 15.72 -0.74 -5.25
C LEU A 463 15.51 -1.37 -6.63
N ALA A 464 14.39 -1.04 -7.28
CA ALA A 464 14.15 -1.49 -8.65
C ALA A 464 15.14 -0.84 -9.65
N LEU A 465 15.45 0.46 -9.51
CA LEU A 465 16.47 1.12 -10.33
C LEU A 465 17.87 0.52 -10.12
N GLU A 466 18.26 0.30 -8.84
CA GLU A 466 19.54 -0.31 -8.50
C GLU A 466 19.70 -1.70 -9.11
N ARG A 467 18.67 -2.55 -8.97
CA ARG A 467 18.69 -3.92 -9.48
C ARG A 467 18.68 -3.97 -11.01
N ARG A 468 17.92 -3.07 -11.65
CA ARG A 468 17.77 -3.00 -13.10
C ARG A 468 18.70 -2.00 -13.76
N LYS A 469 19.85 -1.77 -13.13
CA LYS A 469 20.83 -0.83 -13.65
C LYS A 469 21.20 -1.09 -15.12
N ALA A 470 21.33 -2.35 -15.53
CA ALA A 470 21.62 -2.69 -16.91
C ALA A 470 20.51 -2.25 -17.89
N ASP A 471 19.23 -2.36 -17.48
CA ASP A 471 18.09 -1.87 -18.28
C ASP A 471 18.02 -0.34 -18.27
N VAL A 472 18.37 0.30 -17.15
CA VAL A 472 18.52 1.76 -17.08
C VAL A 472 19.63 2.23 -18.02
N ASP A 473 20.79 1.58 -17.99
CA ASP A 473 21.91 1.93 -18.88
C ASP A 473 21.51 1.79 -20.36
N ARG A 474 20.76 0.73 -20.73
CA ARG A 474 20.20 0.55 -22.09
C ARG A 474 19.27 1.69 -22.49
N LEU A 475 18.42 2.14 -21.56
CA LEU A 475 17.47 3.22 -21.79
C LEU A 475 18.15 4.53 -22.17
N PHE A 476 19.37 4.78 -21.64
CA PHE A 476 20.12 6.02 -21.86
C PHE A 476 21.28 5.89 -22.88
N MET A 477 21.42 4.77 -23.56
CA MET A 477 22.43 4.64 -24.64
C MET A 477 22.22 5.69 -25.72
N THR A 478 23.30 6.22 -26.28
CA THR A 478 23.27 7.20 -27.39
C THR A 478 22.42 6.70 -28.55
N SER A 479 22.63 5.41 -28.91
CA SER A 479 21.82 4.72 -29.91
C SER A 479 21.07 3.58 -29.23
N PRO A 480 19.82 3.81 -28.84
CA PRO A 480 19.02 2.79 -28.16
C PRO A 480 18.73 1.60 -29.08
N ASP A 481 18.67 0.40 -28.52
CA ASP A 481 18.26 -0.79 -29.25
C ASP A 481 16.75 -0.80 -29.56
N ASN A 482 16.31 -1.74 -30.40
CA ASN A 482 14.91 -1.84 -30.83
C ASN A 482 13.93 -2.16 -29.70
N ALA A 483 14.38 -2.60 -28.52
CA ALA A 483 13.50 -2.84 -27.37
C ALA A 483 13.05 -1.52 -26.73
N VAL A 484 13.84 -0.46 -26.84
CA VAL A 484 13.51 0.87 -26.35
C VAL A 484 12.48 1.53 -27.28
N ILE A 485 11.41 2.04 -26.72
CA ILE A 485 10.44 2.89 -27.42
C ILE A 485 10.93 4.34 -27.29
N VAL A 486 11.25 4.98 -28.39
CA VAL A 486 11.60 6.40 -28.45
C VAL A 486 10.32 7.18 -28.73
N ILE A 487 10.06 8.23 -27.93
CA ILE A 487 8.83 9.06 -27.99
C ILE A 487 9.06 10.32 -28.81
#